data_b81d0900eb324e4335e1ff6b5a7f1db8
#
_entry.id   b81d0900eb324e4335e1ff6b5a7f1db8
#
_cell.length_a   1.000
_cell.length_b   1.000
_cell.length_c   1.000
_cell.angle_alpha   90.00
_cell.angle_beta   90.00
_cell.angle_gamma   90.00
#
_symmetry.space_group_name_H-M   'P 1'
#
loop_
_entity.id
_entity.type
_entity.pdbx_description
1 polymer ?
#
loop_
_entity_poly.entity_id
_entity_poly.type
_entity_poly.pdbx_seq_one_letter_code
_entity_poly.pdbx_strand_id
1 'polypeptide(L)'
;MVKIALLGFGTVGSGVYEVIANCKKKPLCDTEIKYILDLRSFPGHPLEDRVTRDYDKILADSEVGVVVEALGGLDFAYHCSLAAIKAGKHVVTSNKAVVDRYGDILEKAAEENGVCYLYEASVGGGIPIIAPLKTCFESEQVVRIAGILNGTTNYILTHMQTEGKTLSEALLSAQALGYAEADPHADLAGLDTARKIAILAGIAADRYISYESIPHIEGIEEVTLEDIRLAEQLGCVIRLLAVAEVRGDRLGITVSPHLVGHSSVFHAVKEAFNAVSVTGSAVGETVFYGQGAGSLPTAAAVCSDIVRAIEGNGYNSVRKKCEEGFLLSAEEFKEKTVTLANGKTFPLF
;
A
#
# COMPACT_ATOMS: atom_id res chain seq x y z
N MET A 1 -30.40 0.70 2.57
CA MET A 1 -29.34 1.53 3.20
C MET A 1 -28.45 0.58 4.00
N VAL A 2 -27.17 0.51 3.64
CA VAL A 2 -26.20 -0.34 4.35
C VAL A 2 -25.61 0.45 5.51
N LYS A 3 -25.54 -0.15 6.69
CA LYS A 3 -24.91 0.47 7.86
C LYS A 3 -23.49 -0.03 8.03
N ILE A 4 -22.55 0.89 8.26
CA ILE A 4 -21.14 0.58 8.46
C ILE A 4 -20.68 1.07 9.84
N ALA A 5 -19.60 0.50 10.33
CA ALA A 5 -18.87 0.99 11.50
C ALA A 5 -17.45 1.37 11.11
N LEU A 6 -16.98 2.52 11.56
CA LEU A 6 -15.60 2.96 11.43
C LEU A 6 -14.84 2.64 12.71
N LEU A 7 -13.78 1.87 12.62
CA LEU A 7 -12.83 1.64 13.72
C LEU A 7 -11.66 2.63 13.53
N GLY A 8 -11.65 3.68 14.35
CA GLY A 8 -10.74 4.82 14.23
C GLY A 8 -11.32 5.97 13.40
N PHE A 9 -11.22 7.18 13.94
CA PHE A 9 -11.64 8.42 13.30
C PHE A 9 -10.48 9.41 13.20
N GLY A 10 -9.33 8.87 12.78
CA GLY A 10 -8.13 9.64 12.43
C GLY A 10 -8.19 10.12 10.97
N THR A 11 -7.03 10.32 10.36
CA THR A 11 -6.86 10.82 8.99
C THR A 11 -7.67 10.03 7.95
N VAL A 12 -7.64 8.69 8.02
CA VAL A 12 -8.37 7.84 7.06
C VAL A 12 -9.86 7.79 7.40
N GLY A 13 -10.23 7.54 8.66
CA GLY A 13 -11.64 7.43 9.07
C GLY A 13 -12.44 8.72 8.84
N SER A 14 -11.86 9.89 9.13
CA SER A 14 -12.50 11.17 8.82
C SER A 14 -12.60 11.42 7.32
N GLY A 15 -11.58 11.02 6.55
CA GLY A 15 -11.63 11.07 5.09
C GLY A 15 -12.74 10.19 4.51
N VAL A 16 -12.95 8.97 5.05
CA VAL A 16 -14.06 8.08 4.64
C VAL A 16 -15.41 8.76 4.87
N TYR A 17 -15.60 9.40 6.04
CA TYR A 17 -16.80 10.20 6.30
C TYR A 17 -16.98 11.29 5.25
N GLU A 18 -15.92 12.03 4.93
CA GLU A 18 -16.00 13.13 3.96
C GLU A 18 -16.35 12.62 2.55
N VAL A 19 -15.74 11.52 2.11
CA VAL A 19 -16.05 10.91 0.81
C VAL A 19 -17.50 10.43 0.76
N ILE A 20 -18.02 9.75 1.81
CA ILE A 20 -19.40 9.28 1.86
C ILE A 20 -20.37 10.46 1.86
N ALA A 21 -20.12 11.48 2.69
CA ALA A 21 -20.99 12.67 2.81
C ALA A 21 -21.12 13.46 1.50
N ASN A 22 -20.08 13.47 0.67
CA ASN A 22 -20.07 14.17 -0.62
C ASN A 22 -20.42 13.28 -1.81
N CYS A 23 -20.53 11.96 -1.62
CA CYS A 23 -20.81 11.04 -2.71
C CYS A 23 -22.28 11.14 -3.17
N LYS A 24 -22.45 11.13 -4.50
CA LYS A 24 -23.79 11.11 -5.15
C LYS A 24 -24.08 9.79 -5.86
N LYS A 25 -23.13 8.85 -5.84
CA LYS A 25 -23.26 7.55 -6.54
C LYS A 25 -23.66 6.45 -5.57
N LYS A 26 -24.61 5.62 -5.99
CA LYS A 26 -24.99 4.38 -5.28
C LYS A 26 -23.93 3.30 -5.50
N PRO A 27 -23.79 2.37 -4.54
CA PRO A 27 -24.51 2.29 -3.26
C PRO A 27 -23.95 3.22 -2.18
N LEU A 28 -22.82 3.89 -2.40
CA LEU A 28 -22.09 4.62 -1.37
C LEU A 28 -22.89 5.79 -0.76
N CYS A 29 -23.67 6.55 -1.57
CA CYS A 29 -24.52 7.62 -1.05
C CYS A 29 -25.70 7.12 -0.20
N ASP A 30 -26.02 5.83 -0.26
CA ASP A 30 -27.06 5.17 0.55
C ASP A 30 -26.42 4.43 1.76
N THR A 31 -25.16 4.72 2.08
CA THR A 31 -24.44 4.11 3.20
C THR A 31 -24.51 5.02 4.43
N GLU A 32 -24.80 4.44 5.58
CA GLU A 32 -24.87 5.14 6.86
C GLU A 32 -23.72 4.70 7.78
N ILE A 33 -22.94 5.67 8.29
CA ILE A 33 -22.00 5.42 9.38
C ILE A 33 -22.80 5.34 10.68
N LYS A 34 -23.02 4.13 11.19
CA LYS A 34 -23.81 3.88 12.39
C LYS A 34 -23.01 4.02 13.68
N TYR A 35 -21.72 3.62 13.61
CA TYR A 35 -20.82 3.67 14.76
C TYR A 35 -19.42 4.16 14.34
N ILE A 36 -18.79 4.85 15.27
CA ILE A 36 -17.37 5.20 15.23
C ILE A 36 -16.75 4.68 16.52
N LEU A 37 -15.85 3.70 16.42
CA LEU A 37 -15.06 3.23 17.55
C LEU A 37 -13.81 4.12 17.68
N ASP A 38 -13.78 4.97 18.69
CA ASP A 38 -12.61 5.81 18.99
C ASP A 38 -12.53 6.12 20.50
N LEU A 39 -11.32 6.27 21.02
CA LEU A 39 -11.10 6.66 22.41
C LEU A 39 -11.32 8.15 22.64
N ARG A 40 -11.21 8.95 21.60
CA ARG A 40 -11.42 10.40 21.61
C ARG A 40 -12.90 10.72 21.50
N SER A 41 -13.27 11.93 21.93
CA SER A 41 -14.56 12.56 21.63
C SER A 41 -14.37 13.62 20.55
N PHE A 42 -15.43 13.92 19.81
CA PHE A 42 -15.40 14.87 18.69
C PHE A 42 -16.52 15.93 18.88
N PRO A 43 -16.42 16.81 19.89
CA PRO A 43 -17.47 17.76 20.22
C PRO A 43 -17.83 18.66 19.04
N GLY A 44 -19.13 18.75 18.74
CA GLY A 44 -19.65 19.55 17.63
C GLY A 44 -19.56 18.87 16.26
N HIS A 45 -19.01 17.66 16.16
CA HIS A 45 -19.02 16.90 14.91
C HIS A 45 -20.40 16.29 14.64
N PRO A 46 -20.92 16.29 13.40
CA PRO A 46 -22.25 15.74 13.07
C PRO A 46 -22.47 14.26 13.47
N LEU A 47 -21.38 13.50 13.66
CA LEU A 47 -21.40 12.11 14.09
C LEU A 47 -20.99 11.91 15.56
N GLU A 48 -20.99 12.94 16.39
CA GLU A 48 -20.58 12.84 17.79
C GLU A 48 -21.38 11.78 18.55
N ASP A 49 -22.69 11.71 18.36
CA ASP A 49 -23.59 10.75 18.99
C ASP A 49 -23.37 9.29 18.53
N ARG A 50 -22.57 9.06 17.48
CA ARG A 50 -22.22 7.77 16.93
C ARG A 50 -20.92 7.21 17.48
N VAL A 51 -20.19 7.99 18.27
CA VAL A 51 -18.90 7.59 18.85
C VAL A 51 -19.15 6.63 20.02
N THR A 52 -18.45 5.54 20.03
CA THR A 52 -18.49 4.53 21.09
C THR A 52 -17.09 4.02 21.39
N ARG A 53 -16.88 3.52 22.62
CA ARG A 53 -15.68 2.79 23.05
C ARG A 53 -15.95 1.28 23.18
N ASP A 54 -17.18 0.88 22.95
CA ASP A 54 -17.67 -0.49 23.12
C ASP A 54 -17.69 -1.18 21.75
N TYR A 55 -16.70 -2.04 21.52
CA TYR A 55 -16.61 -2.80 20.28
C TYR A 55 -17.63 -3.94 20.23
N ASP A 56 -17.96 -4.55 21.38
CA ASP A 56 -18.92 -5.64 21.44
C ASP A 56 -20.32 -5.19 21.00
N LYS A 57 -20.67 -3.95 21.27
CA LYS A 57 -21.89 -3.32 20.76
C LYS A 57 -21.94 -3.30 19.23
N ILE A 58 -20.80 -3.05 18.58
CA ILE A 58 -20.71 -3.04 17.11
C ILE A 58 -20.81 -4.48 16.58
N LEU A 59 -20.15 -5.43 17.22
CA LEU A 59 -20.17 -6.84 16.82
C LEU A 59 -21.57 -7.45 16.94
N ALA A 60 -22.28 -7.14 18.02
CA ALA A 60 -23.62 -7.67 18.29
C ALA A 60 -24.71 -7.07 17.39
N ASP A 61 -24.46 -5.93 16.76
CA ASP A 61 -25.47 -5.25 15.94
C ASP A 61 -25.56 -5.87 14.54
N SER A 62 -26.62 -6.61 14.28
CA SER A 62 -26.87 -7.28 12.99
C SER A 62 -27.13 -6.34 11.82
N GLU A 63 -27.44 -5.05 12.07
CA GLU A 63 -27.63 -4.06 11.00
C GLU A 63 -26.29 -3.56 10.43
N VAL A 64 -25.17 -3.73 11.16
CA VAL A 64 -23.83 -3.36 10.68
C VAL A 64 -23.32 -4.45 9.73
N GLY A 65 -23.30 -4.17 8.44
CA GLY A 65 -22.83 -5.10 7.41
C GLY A 65 -21.34 -5.00 7.11
N VAL A 66 -20.74 -3.82 7.27
CA VAL A 66 -19.33 -3.57 6.95
C VAL A 66 -18.63 -2.89 8.11
N VAL A 67 -17.46 -3.39 8.47
CA VAL A 67 -16.53 -2.78 9.42
C VAL A 67 -15.34 -2.24 8.66
N VAL A 68 -15.06 -0.95 8.81
CA VAL A 68 -13.90 -0.27 8.22
C VAL A 68 -12.84 -0.12 9.29
N GLU A 69 -11.74 -0.85 9.16
CA GLU A 69 -10.60 -0.79 10.06
C GLU A 69 -9.62 0.30 9.58
N ALA A 70 -9.52 1.37 10.33
CA ALA A 70 -8.61 2.50 10.14
C ALA A 70 -7.87 2.84 11.45
N LEU A 71 -7.58 1.80 12.24
CA LEU A 71 -6.82 1.88 13.48
C LEU A 71 -5.33 1.94 13.19
N GLY A 72 -4.59 2.49 14.11
CA GLY A 72 -3.13 2.34 14.13
C GLY A 72 -2.70 1.05 14.84
N GLY A 73 -1.45 0.66 14.61
CA GLY A 73 -0.86 -0.50 15.27
C GLY A 73 -1.21 -1.83 14.57
N LEU A 74 -0.85 -2.93 15.20
CA LEU A 74 -0.92 -4.26 14.60
C LEU A 74 -1.93 -5.17 15.31
N ASP A 75 -1.67 -5.53 16.58
CA ASP A 75 -2.40 -6.61 17.26
C ASP A 75 -3.86 -6.28 17.52
N PHE A 76 -4.16 -5.06 18.00
CA PHE A 76 -5.53 -4.65 18.27
C PHE A 76 -6.36 -4.58 16.97
N ALA A 77 -5.81 -4.04 15.90
CA ALA A 77 -6.46 -3.98 14.58
C ALA A 77 -6.72 -5.38 14.01
N TYR A 78 -5.75 -6.29 14.15
CA TYR A 78 -5.93 -7.69 13.78
C TYR A 78 -7.08 -8.36 14.55
N HIS A 79 -7.09 -8.24 15.88
CA HIS A 79 -8.16 -8.84 16.71
C HIS A 79 -9.54 -8.28 16.40
N CYS A 80 -9.64 -6.96 16.16
CA CYS A 80 -10.87 -6.34 15.73
C CYS A 80 -11.34 -6.87 14.36
N SER A 81 -10.45 -6.95 13.40
CA SER A 81 -10.77 -7.46 12.05
C SER A 81 -11.25 -8.92 12.12
N LEU A 82 -10.53 -9.77 12.84
CA LEU A 82 -10.89 -11.18 12.99
C LEU A 82 -12.23 -11.36 13.71
N ALA A 83 -12.51 -10.58 14.75
CA ALA A 83 -13.78 -10.62 15.49
C ALA A 83 -14.95 -10.16 14.60
N ALA A 84 -14.77 -9.11 13.79
CA ALA A 84 -15.79 -8.66 12.83
C ALA A 84 -16.11 -9.73 11.79
N ILE A 85 -15.08 -10.36 11.21
CA ILE A 85 -15.22 -11.46 10.25
C ILE A 85 -16.02 -12.61 10.86
N LYS A 86 -15.65 -13.05 12.08
CA LYS A 86 -16.35 -14.12 12.80
C LYS A 86 -17.79 -13.76 13.18
N ALA A 87 -18.11 -12.47 13.32
CA ALA A 87 -19.45 -11.97 13.52
C ALA A 87 -20.25 -11.80 12.20
N GLY A 88 -19.73 -12.32 11.07
CA GLY A 88 -20.39 -12.28 9.77
C GLY A 88 -20.41 -10.90 9.12
N LYS A 89 -19.43 -10.03 9.44
CA LYS A 89 -19.33 -8.68 8.88
C LYS A 89 -18.20 -8.62 7.86
N HIS A 90 -18.43 -7.94 6.73
CA HIS A 90 -17.36 -7.59 5.80
C HIS A 90 -16.36 -6.67 6.49
N VAL A 91 -15.09 -6.84 6.18
CA VAL A 91 -14.01 -5.98 6.70
C VAL A 91 -13.27 -5.30 5.54
N VAL A 92 -13.12 -3.99 5.67
CA VAL A 92 -12.31 -3.16 4.77
C VAL A 92 -11.21 -2.50 5.59
N THR A 93 -9.96 -2.59 5.17
CA THR A 93 -8.82 -2.03 5.91
C THR A 93 -7.85 -1.25 5.04
N SER A 94 -7.22 -0.23 5.63
CA SER A 94 -6.06 0.48 5.08
C SER A 94 -4.74 0.05 5.75
N ASN A 95 -4.77 -0.87 6.71
CA ASN A 95 -3.65 -1.22 7.57
C ASN A 95 -2.73 -2.26 6.90
N LYS A 96 -1.73 -1.76 6.18
CA LYS A 96 -0.75 -2.60 5.48
C LYS A 96 0.01 -3.56 6.41
N ALA A 97 0.22 -3.17 7.69
CA ALA A 97 0.93 -4.03 8.64
C ALA A 97 0.10 -5.26 9.02
N VAL A 98 -1.22 -5.10 9.17
CA VAL A 98 -2.15 -6.21 9.41
C VAL A 98 -2.23 -7.11 8.18
N VAL A 99 -2.32 -6.52 6.97
CA VAL A 99 -2.37 -7.28 5.72
C VAL A 99 -1.09 -8.09 5.49
N ASP A 100 0.08 -7.49 5.76
CA ASP A 100 1.37 -8.16 5.61
C ASP A 100 1.58 -9.28 6.66
N ARG A 101 1.12 -9.08 7.90
CA ARG A 101 1.41 -10.03 8.98
C ARG A 101 0.36 -11.12 9.17
N TYR A 102 -0.91 -10.80 8.93
CA TYR A 102 -2.05 -11.65 9.24
C TYR A 102 -3.04 -11.81 8.08
N GLY A 103 -2.64 -11.36 6.87
CA GLY A 103 -3.52 -11.38 5.71
C GLY A 103 -4.01 -12.77 5.34
N ASP A 104 -3.15 -13.79 5.42
CA ASP A 104 -3.52 -15.19 5.18
C ASP A 104 -4.58 -15.71 6.14
N ILE A 105 -4.46 -15.36 7.43
CA ILE A 105 -5.41 -15.77 8.47
C ILE A 105 -6.75 -15.05 8.24
N LEU A 106 -6.73 -13.76 7.92
CA LEU A 106 -7.93 -12.96 7.73
C LEU A 106 -8.66 -13.30 6.43
N GLU A 107 -7.92 -13.54 5.33
CA GLU A 107 -8.50 -14.01 4.06
C GLU A 107 -9.20 -15.36 4.24
N LYS A 108 -8.53 -16.31 4.91
CA LYS A 108 -9.11 -17.62 5.21
C LYS A 108 -10.34 -17.53 6.11
N ALA A 109 -10.26 -16.73 7.18
CA ALA A 109 -11.41 -16.52 8.07
C ALA A 109 -12.58 -15.88 7.32
N ALA A 110 -12.33 -14.93 6.40
CA ALA A 110 -13.36 -14.30 5.60
C ALA A 110 -14.04 -15.29 4.65
N GLU A 111 -13.27 -16.16 3.98
CA GLU A 111 -13.80 -17.24 3.15
C GLU A 111 -14.67 -18.20 3.97
N GLU A 112 -14.19 -18.68 5.13
CA GLU A 112 -14.92 -19.60 6.02
C GLU A 112 -16.23 -19.02 6.56
N ASN A 113 -16.33 -17.69 6.70
CA ASN A 113 -17.53 -17.00 7.20
C ASN A 113 -18.39 -16.37 6.09
N GLY A 114 -18.03 -16.53 4.81
CA GLY A 114 -18.78 -16.00 3.67
C GLY A 114 -18.84 -14.48 3.62
N VAL A 115 -17.80 -13.79 4.11
CA VAL A 115 -17.67 -12.32 4.09
C VAL A 115 -16.44 -11.89 3.33
N CYS A 116 -16.34 -10.60 3.00
CA CYS A 116 -15.18 -10.02 2.32
C CYS A 116 -14.16 -9.48 3.32
N TYR A 117 -12.87 -9.71 3.04
CA TYR A 117 -11.75 -8.98 3.61
C TYR A 117 -11.04 -8.22 2.50
N LEU A 118 -11.18 -6.89 2.46
CA LEU A 118 -10.72 -6.02 1.37
C LEU A 118 -9.71 -5.00 1.89
N TYR A 119 -8.66 -4.72 1.11
CA TYR A 119 -7.53 -3.94 1.57
C TYR A 119 -6.86 -3.09 0.47
N GLU A 120 -7.65 -2.59 -0.51
CA GLU A 120 -7.15 -1.72 -1.60
C GLU A 120 -6.30 -0.57 -1.06
N ALA A 121 -6.75 0.06 0.02
CA ALA A 121 -6.08 1.20 0.64
C ALA A 121 -4.77 0.87 1.35
N SER A 122 -4.38 -0.40 1.45
CA SER A 122 -3.11 -0.82 2.07
C SER A 122 -1.89 -0.56 1.20
N VAL A 123 -2.06 -0.45 -0.13
CA VAL A 123 -0.98 -0.18 -1.08
C VAL A 123 -1.39 0.91 -2.06
N GLY A 124 -0.50 1.88 -2.30
CA GLY A 124 -0.70 2.89 -3.34
C GLY A 124 -1.69 4.01 -3.01
N GLY A 125 -2.21 4.06 -1.78
CA GLY A 125 -3.13 5.11 -1.34
C GLY A 125 -4.36 5.23 -2.25
N GLY A 126 -4.41 6.28 -3.10
CA GLY A 126 -5.49 6.48 -4.06
C GLY A 126 -5.32 5.76 -5.41
N ILE A 127 -4.20 5.07 -5.62
CA ILE A 127 -3.94 4.31 -6.85
C ILE A 127 -4.66 2.97 -6.77
N PRO A 128 -5.64 2.67 -7.66
CA PRO A 128 -6.28 1.36 -7.69
C PRO A 128 -5.30 0.33 -8.27
N ILE A 129 -4.80 -0.59 -7.44
CA ILE A 129 -3.81 -1.59 -7.87
C ILE A 129 -4.17 -3.02 -7.44
N ILE A 130 -4.68 -3.21 -6.21
CA ILE A 130 -5.01 -4.54 -5.70
C ILE A 130 -6.22 -5.11 -6.44
N ALA A 131 -7.29 -4.34 -6.57
CA ALA A 131 -8.46 -4.77 -7.30
C ALA A 131 -8.16 -5.08 -8.79
N PRO A 132 -7.44 -4.23 -9.55
CA PRO A 132 -6.99 -4.59 -10.88
C PRO A 132 -6.18 -5.88 -10.94
N LEU A 133 -5.22 -6.10 -10.05
CA LEU A 133 -4.44 -7.34 -10.01
C LEU A 133 -5.33 -8.57 -9.81
N LYS A 134 -6.37 -8.46 -8.98
CA LYS A 134 -7.28 -9.57 -8.67
C LYS A 134 -8.44 -9.74 -9.66
N THR A 135 -8.69 -8.76 -10.54
CA THR A 135 -9.85 -8.79 -11.48
C THR A 135 -9.46 -8.58 -12.93
N CYS A 136 -8.67 -7.55 -13.24
CA CYS A 136 -8.31 -7.21 -14.62
C CYS A 136 -7.15 -8.08 -15.15
N PHE A 137 -6.27 -8.56 -14.26
CA PHE A 137 -5.16 -9.43 -14.59
C PHE A 137 -5.42 -10.91 -14.27
N GLU A 138 -6.67 -11.28 -13.98
CA GLU A 138 -7.04 -12.67 -13.63
C GLU A 138 -6.71 -13.69 -14.73
N SER A 139 -6.79 -13.28 -16.00
CA SER A 139 -6.44 -14.11 -17.16
C SER A 139 -4.97 -13.98 -17.60
N GLU A 140 -4.20 -13.11 -16.93
CA GLU A 140 -2.81 -12.81 -17.26
C GLU A 140 -1.85 -13.56 -16.35
N GLN A 141 -0.71 -13.95 -16.89
CA GLN A 141 0.44 -14.25 -16.07
C GLN A 141 1.21 -12.96 -15.82
N VAL A 142 1.11 -12.42 -14.61
CA VAL A 142 1.92 -11.26 -14.22
C VAL A 142 3.37 -11.70 -14.11
N VAL A 143 4.23 -11.16 -14.97
CA VAL A 143 5.64 -11.53 -15.02
C VAL A 143 6.53 -10.55 -14.25
N ARG A 144 6.09 -9.29 -14.10
CA ARG A 144 6.85 -8.28 -13.36
C ARG A 144 5.93 -7.25 -12.74
N ILE A 145 6.25 -6.83 -11.52
CA ILE A 145 5.72 -5.62 -10.88
C ILE A 145 6.91 -4.77 -10.48
N ALA A 146 6.88 -3.49 -10.82
CA ALA A 146 7.86 -2.53 -10.34
C ALA A 146 7.17 -1.25 -9.89
N GLY A 147 7.75 -0.52 -8.94
CA GLY A 147 7.07 0.71 -8.52
C GLY A 147 7.86 1.62 -7.60
N ILE A 148 7.53 2.91 -7.68
CA ILE A 148 7.77 3.90 -6.65
C ILE A 148 6.57 3.82 -5.70
N LEU A 149 6.75 3.15 -4.55
CA LEU A 149 5.67 2.83 -3.62
C LEU A 149 5.67 3.68 -2.35
N ASN A 150 6.66 4.57 -2.20
CA ASN A 150 6.78 5.46 -1.06
C ASN A 150 6.92 6.92 -1.51
N GLY A 151 5.96 7.76 -1.14
CA GLY A 151 5.94 9.17 -1.53
C GLY A 151 6.99 10.01 -0.83
N THR A 152 7.32 9.70 0.43
CA THR A 152 8.33 10.41 1.23
C THR A 152 9.70 10.30 0.59
N THR A 153 10.15 9.10 0.27
CA THR A 153 11.46 8.87 -0.36
C THR A 153 11.52 9.44 -1.77
N ASN A 154 10.43 9.35 -2.53
CA ASN A 154 10.38 9.96 -3.86
C ASN A 154 10.44 11.49 -3.80
N TYR A 155 9.76 12.12 -2.82
CA TYR A 155 9.86 13.55 -2.57
C TYR A 155 11.31 13.94 -2.23
N ILE A 156 11.94 13.25 -1.29
CA ILE A 156 13.32 13.51 -0.86
C ILE A 156 14.29 13.42 -2.07
N LEU A 157 14.28 12.33 -2.82
CA LEU A 157 15.15 12.14 -3.98
C LEU A 157 14.88 13.17 -5.09
N THR A 158 13.62 13.59 -5.26
CA THR A 158 13.26 14.66 -6.20
C THR A 158 13.93 16.00 -5.80
N HIS A 159 13.84 16.38 -4.53
CA HIS A 159 14.40 17.66 -4.05
C HIS A 159 15.93 17.65 -3.92
N MET A 160 16.52 16.48 -3.62
CA MET A 160 17.97 16.31 -3.74
C MET A 160 18.43 16.57 -5.18
N GLN A 161 17.71 16.08 -6.17
CA GLN A 161 18.01 16.25 -7.58
C GLN A 161 17.75 17.68 -8.07
N THR A 162 16.55 18.22 -7.82
CA THR A 162 16.12 19.49 -8.46
C THR A 162 16.64 20.74 -7.77
N GLU A 163 16.88 20.66 -6.46
CA GLU A 163 17.26 21.79 -5.62
C GLU A 163 18.68 21.66 -5.05
N GLY A 164 19.34 20.51 -5.22
CA GLY A 164 20.67 20.24 -4.67
C GLY A 164 20.68 20.13 -3.15
N LYS A 165 19.54 19.84 -2.53
CA LYS A 165 19.41 19.63 -1.08
C LYS A 165 20.09 18.33 -0.67
N THR A 166 20.70 18.32 0.50
CA THR A 166 21.12 17.08 1.16
C THR A 166 19.87 16.27 1.57
N LEU A 167 20.04 14.96 1.81
CA LEU A 167 18.97 14.10 2.30
C LEU A 167 18.30 14.68 3.54
N SER A 168 19.09 15.16 4.51
CA SER A 168 18.57 15.75 5.75
C SER A 168 17.76 17.02 5.51
N GLU A 169 18.18 17.91 4.61
CA GLU A 169 17.44 19.14 4.28
C GLU A 169 16.11 18.81 3.56
N ALA A 170 16.14 17.86 2.63
CA ALA A 170 14.94 17.40 1.93
C ALA A 170 13.95 16.69 2.89
N LEU A 171 14.47 15.90 3.84
CA LEU A 171 13.67 15.26 4.89
C LEU A 171 12.98 16.30 5.78
N LEU A 172 13.70 17.33 6.25
CA LEU A 172 13.08 18.39 7.05
C LEU A 172 11.97 19.11 6.27
N SER A 173 12.17 19.33 4.96
CA SER A 173 11.13 19.89 4.10
C SER A 173 9.91 18.97 3.99
N ALA A 174 10.13 17.64 3.84
CA ALA A 174 9.07 16.65 3.81
C ALA A 174 8.27 16.61 5.12
N GLN A 175 8.94 16.69 6.27
CA GLN A 175 8.30 16.74 7.59
C GLN A 175 7.46 18.01 7.77
N ALA A 176 7.98 19.16 7.36
CA ALA A 176 7.25 20.42 7.43
C ALA A 176 5.97 20.43 6.59
N LEU A 177 5.94 19.68 5.47
CA LEU A 177 4.78 19.52 4.60
C LEU A 177 3.87 18.36 5.00
N GLY A 178 4.24 17.57 6.03
CA GLY A 178 3.47 16.43 6.49
C GLY A 178 3.61 15.16 5.61
N TYR A 179 4.60 15.10 4.73
CA TYR A 179 4.91 13.90 3.93
C TYR A 179 5.73 12.88 4.71
N ALA A 180 6.50 13.30 5.71
CA ALA A 180 7.25 12.44 6.61
C ALA A 180 6.80 12.63 8.05
N GLU A 181 6.73 11.53 8.81
CA GLU A 181 6.48 11.53 10.24
C GLU A 181 7.75 11.94 11.03
N ALA A 182 7.61 12.13 12.35
CA ALA A 182 8.74 12.45 13.21
C ALA A 182 9.81 11.34 13.23
N ASP A 183 9.38 10.07 13.16
CA ASP A 183 10.26 8.92 12.94
C ASP A 183 10.10 8.42 11.50
N PRO A 184 11.00 8.81 10.57
CA PRO A 184 10.93 8.45 9.17
C PRO A 184 11.66 7.14 8.83
N HIS A 185 12.15 6.38 9.83
CA HIS A 185 13.01 5.22 9.62
C HIS A 185 12.40 4.19 8.66
N ALA A 186 11.12 3.85 8.83
CA ALA A 186 10.46 2.87 7.97
C ALA A 186 10.40 3.29 6.48
N ASP A 187 10.31 4.60 6.22
CA ASP A 187 10.35 5.16 4.87
C ASP A 187 11.80 5.12 4.33
N LEU A 188 12.74 5.70 5.07
CA LEU A 188 14.13 5.88 4.62
C LEU A 188 14.86 4.54 4.44
N ALA A 189 14.62 3.57 5.32
CA ALA A 189 15.19 2.22 5.23
C ALA A 189 14.50 1.32 4.18
N GLY A 190 13.45 1.81 3.49
CA GLY A 190 12.75 1.06 2.45
C GLY A 190 11.74 0.04 2.97
N LEU A 191 11.49 -0.05 4.28
CA LEU A 191 10.62 -1.06 4.89
C LEU A 191 9.14 -0.87 4.51
N ASP A 192 8.66 0.38 4.40
CA ASP A 192 7.32 0.68 3.89
C ASP A 192 7.14 0.20 2.46
N THR A 193 8.14 0.46 1.61
CA THR A 193 8.19 0.02 0.21
C THR A 193 8.21 -1.51 0.12
N ALA A 194 9.03 -2.18 0.96
CA ALA A 194 9.15 -3.63 1.01
C ALA A 194 7.82 -4.30 1.40
N ARG A 195 7.12 -3.78 2.39
CA ARG A 195 5.81 -4.28 2.81
C ARG A 195 4.77 -4.19 1.70
N LYS A 196 4.77 -3.09 0.95
CA LYS A 196 3.84 -2.89 -0.17
C LYS A 196 4.13 -3.82 -1.35
N ILE A 197 5.39 -3.99 -1.73
CA ILE A 197 5.72 -4.92 -2.82
C ILE A 197 5.48 -6.37 -2.44
N ALA A 198 5.69 -6.77 -1.17
CA ALA A 198 5.37 -8.11 -0.69
C ALA A 198 3.88 -8.43 -0.88
N ILE A 199 2.99 -7.47 -0.56
CA ILE A 199 1.54 -7.62 -0.78
C ILE A 199 1.23 -7.77 -2.27
N LEU A 200 1.74 -6.89 -3.14
CA LEU A 200 1.47 -6.93 -4.58
C LEU A 200 2.02 -8.19 -5.25
N ALA A 201 3.27 -8.53 -4.94
CA ALA A 201 3.93 -9.72 -5.46
C ALA A 201 3.24 -11.00 -4.98
N GLY A 202 2.80 -11.01 -3.73
CA GLY A 202 2.04 -12.12 -3.16
C GLY A 202 0.69 -12.32 -3.84
N ILE A 203 -0.02 -11.24 -4.20
CA ILE A 203 -1.27 -11.32 -4.98
C ILE A 203 -1.00 -11.87 -6.37
N ALA A 204 0.00 -11.34 -7.07
CA ALA A 204 0.33 -11.76 -8.43
C ALA A 204 0.81 -13.22 -8.51
N ALA A 205 1.50 -13.70 -7.48
CA ALA A 205 2.02 -15.07 -7.41
C ALA A 205 1.06 -16.07 -6.76
N ASP A 206 -0.12 -15.65 -6.30
CA ASP A 206 -1.04 -16.46 -5.49
C ASP A 206 -0.34 -17.09 -4.27
N ARG A 207 0.52 -16.30 -3.61
CA ARG A 207 1.29 -16.70 -2.42
C ARG A 207 1.23 -15.62 -1.35
N TYR A 208 1.23 -16.03 -0.09
CA TYR A 208 1.41 -15.11 1.01
C TYR A 208 2.92 -14.87 1.23
N ILE A 209 3.37 -13.65 1.00
CA ILE A 209 4.77 -13.24 1.12
C ILE A 209 4.85 -12.15 2.19
N SER A 210 5.62 -12.39 3.26
CA SER A 210 5.95 -11.35 4.23
C SER A 210 7.13 -10.53 3.73
N TYR A 211 7.12 -9.22 4.02
CA TYR A 211 8.25 -8.36 3.66
C TYR A 211 9.56 -8.79 4.32
N GLU A 212 9.50 -9.44 5.50
CA GLU A 212 10.67 -9.96 6.22
C GLU A 212 11.39 -11.07 5.44
N SER A 213 10.71 -11.70 4.48
CA SER A 213 11.29 -12.74 3.62
C SER A 213 11.96 -12.18 2.35
N ILE A 214 11.88 -10.87 2.11
CA ILE A 214 12.54 -10.24 0.96
C ILE A 214 14.06 -10.24 1.18
N PRO A 215 14.85 -10.84 0.27
CA PRO A 215 16.27 -11.08 0.51
C PRO A 215 17.14 -9.80 0.47
N HIS A 216 16.66 -8.75 -0.20
CA HIS A 216 17.41 -7.50 -0.32
C HIS A 216 16.47 -6.31 -0.19
N ILE A 217 16.69 -5.54 0.89
CA ILE A 217 16.01 -4.27 1.17
C ILE A 217 17.10 -3.26 1.48
N GLU A 218 17.20 -2.24 0.65
CA GLU A 218 18.10 -1.10 0.83
C GLU A 218 17.29 0.18 0.68
N GLY A 219 17.39 1.06 1.66
CA GLY A 219 16.73 2.37 1.65
C GLY A 219 17.55 3.44 0.95
N ILE A 220 17.17 4.70 1.19
CA ILE A 220 17.84 5.85 0.57
C ILE A 220 18.86 6.52 1.50
N GLU A 221 19.08 6.01 2.71
CA GLU A 221 19.90 6.65 3.75
C GLU A 221 21.33 6.92 3.31
N GLU A 222 21.86 6.03 2.47
CA GLU A 222 23.23 6.13 1.93
C GLU A 222 23.32 6.88 0.58
N VAL A 223 22.22 7.38 0.04
CA VAL A 223 22.22 8.14 -1.21
C VAL A 223 22.74 9.55 -0.96
N THR A 224 23.79 9.95 -1.68
CA THR A 224 24.43 11.24 -1.54
C THR A 224 24.13 12.19 -2.70
N LEU A 225 24.40 13.48 -2.53
CA LEU A 225 24.33 14.45 -3.63
C LEU A 225 25.33 14.16 -4.76
N GLU A 226 26.45 13.53 -4.43
CA GLU A 226 27.41 13.11 -5.43
C GLU A 226 26.82 12.01 -6.31
N ASP A 227 26.16 11.01 -5.72
CA ASP A 227 25.46 9.95 -6.45
C ASP A 227 24.41 10.53 -7.41
N ILE A 228 23.60 11.50 -6.93
CA ILE A 228 22.60 12.20 -7.76
C ILE A 228 23.24 12.89 -8.97
N ARG A 229 24.34 13.65 -8.76
CA ARG A 229 25.04 14.35 -9.86
C ARG A 229 25.66 13.40 -10.86
N LEU A 230 26.24 12.30 -10.38
CA LEU A 230 26.83 11.28 -11.25
C LEU A 230 25.75 10.53 -12.06
N ALA A 231 24.59 10.26 -11.46
CA ALA A 231 23.45 9.69 -12.17
C ALA A 231 22.97 10.62 -13.30
N GLU A 232 22.86 11.93 -13.03
CA GLU A 232 22.47 12.93 -14.04
C GLU A 232 23.43 13.00 -15.23
N GLN A 233 24.74 12.86 -15.00
CA GLN A 233 25.72 12.79 -16.07
C GLN A 233 25.52 11.57 -17.00
N LEU A 234 24.91 10.52 -16.48
CA LEU A 234 24.52 9.32 -17.26
C LEU A 234 23.12 9.44 -17.89
N GLY A 235 22.44 10.58 -17.73
CA GLY A 235 21.06 10.77 -18.18
C GLY A 235 20.03 9.98 -17.34
N CYS A 236 20.38 9.66 -16.11
CA CYS A 236 19.54 8.92 -15.18
C CYS A 236 19.11 9.79 -14.00
N VAL A 237 18.05 9.36 -13.33
CA VAL A 237 17.68 9.83 -11.99
C VAL A 237 17.77 8.67 -11.00
N ILE A 238 17.94 8.95 -9.71
CA ILE A 238 17.86 7.92 -8.67
C ILE A 238 16.43 7.87 -8.13
N ARG A 239 15.85 6.67 -8.07
CA ARG A 239 14.53 6.40 -7.45
C ARG A 239 14.63 5.17 -6.57
N LEU A 240 13.93 5.18 -5.43
CA LEU A 240 13.72 3.96 -4.64
C LEU A 240 12.66 3.12 -5.36
N LEU A 241 13.08 2.03 -5.98
CA LEU A 241 12.18 1.10 -6.65
C LEU A 241 12.03 -0.19 -5.85
N ALA A 242 10.81 -0.70 -5.83
CA ALA A 242 10.54 -2.08 -5.52
C ALA A 242 10.33 -2.84 -6.83
N VAL A 243 10.96 -3.98 -6.97
CA VAL A 243 10.85 -4.84 -8.16
C VAL A 243 10.53 -6.26 -7.72
N ALA A 244 9.49 -6.84 -8.30
CA ALA A 244 9.17 -8.27 -8.20
C ALA A 244 9.08 -8.85 -9.61
N GLU A 245 9.84 -9.92 -9.90
CA GLU A 245 9.95 -10.50 -11.23
C GLU A 245 9.95 -12.02 -11.17
N VAL A 246 9.11 -12.64 -12.00
CA VAL A 246 9.05 -14.09 -12.15
C VAL A 246 10.23 -14.56 -13.00
N ARG A 247 10.99 -15.51 -12.48
CA ARG A 247 12.10 -16.19 -13.18
C ARG A 247 11.93 -17.70 -13.11
N GLY A 248 11.41 -18.27 -14.19
CA GLY A 248 10.97 -19.65 -14.20
C GLY A 248 9.75 -19.86 -13.31
N ASP A 249 9.88 -20.73 -12.33
CA ASP A 249 8.86 -21.06 -11.32
C ASP A 249 9.08 -20.33 -9.97
N ARG A 250 10.07 -19.45 -9.91
CA ARG A 250 10.48 -18.71 -8.70
C ARG A 250 10.29 -17.20 -8.87
N LEU A 251 10.31 -16.48 -7.78
CA LEU A 251 10.09 -15.05 -7.72
C LEU A 251 11.30 -14.34 -7.12
N GLY A 252 11.86 -13.36 -7.84
CA GLY A 252 12.83 -12.42 -7.30
C GLY A 252 12.11 -11.17 -6.79
N ILE A 253 12.48 -10.70 -5.60
CA ILE A 253 11.98 -9.43 -5.04
C ILE A 253 13.15 -8.64 -4.48
N THR A 254 13.21 -7.35 -4.82
CA THR A 254 14.18 -6.41 -4.27
C THR A 254 13.57 -5.05 -4.01
N VAL A 255 14.13 -4.32 -3.07
CA VAL A 255 13.87 -2.90 -2.83
C VAL A 255 15.22 -2.20 -2.71
N SER A 256 15.50 -1.26 -3.60
CA SER A 256 16.75 -0.50 -3.53
C SER A 256 16.70 0.79 -4.37
N PRO A 257 17.60 1.74 -4.14
CA PRO A 257 17.82 2.85 -5.05
C PRO A 257 18.28 2.34 -6.42
N HIS A 258 17.63 2.79 -7.48
CA HIS A 258 17.95 2.43 -8.86
C HIS A 258 18.31 3.65 -9.69
N LEU A 259 19.23 3.48 -10.65
CA LEU A 259 19.41 4.41 -11.76
C LEU A 259 18.27 4.20 -12.75
N VAL A 260 17.48 5.24 -12.98
CA VAL A 260 16.30 5.19 -13.85
C VAL A 260 16.53 6.07 -15.07
N GLY A 261 16.63 5.45 -16.24
CA GLY A 261 16.85 6.13 -17.50
C GLY A 261 15.60 6.84 -18.05
N HIS A 262 15.81 7.76 -19.01
CA HIS A 262 14.74 8.58 -19.62
C HIS A 262 13.62 7.77 -20.29
N SER A 263 13.89 6.55 -20.73
CA SER A 263 12.89 5.68 -21.36
C SER A 263 11.88 5.07 -20.36
N SER A 264 12.23 5.05 -19.08
CA SER A 264 11.36 4.52 -18.02
C SER A 264 10.32 5.54 -17.60
N VAL A 265 9.09 5.06 -17.38
CA VAL A 265 7.99 5.88 -16.83
C VAL A 265 8.30 6.44 -15.46
N PHE A 266 9.12 5.74 -14.66
CA PHE A 266 9.52 6.16 -13.32
C PHE A 266 10.47 7.37 -13.32
N HIS A 267 11.14 7.65 -14.42
CA HIS A 267 12.00 8.84 -14.55
C HIS A 267 11.22 10.14 -14.33
N ALA A 268 9.99 10.20 -14.84
CA ALA A 268 9.14 11.39 -14.78
C ALA A 268 8.34 11.52 -13.48
N VAL A 269 8.30 10.47 -12.63
CA VAL A 269 7.56 10.49 -11.37
C VAL A 269 8.31 11.32 -10.33
N LYS A 270 7.71 12.44 -9.91
CA LYS A 270 8.32 13.43 -9.01
C LYS A 270 7.46 13.63 -7.77
N GLU A 271 7.98 14.40 -6.81
CA GLU A 271 7.32 14.79 -5.58
C GLU A 271 6.84 13.55 -4.79
N ALA A 272 5.74 13.68 -4.07
CA ALA A 272 5.14 12.59 -3.30
C ALA A 272 4.25 11.63 -4.13
N PHE A 273 4.35 11.70 -5.47
CA PHE A 273 3.60 10.78 -6.33
C PHE A 273 4.21 9.38 -6.36
N ASN A 274 3.33 8.41 -6.53
CA ASN A 274 3.68 7.01 -6.70
C ASN A 274 3.32 6.54 -8.12
N ALA A 275 3.99 5.48 -8.55
CA ALA A 275 3.64 4.77 -9.77
C ALA A 275 3.91 3.27 -9.60
N VAL A 276 3.05 2.45 -10.16
CA VAL A 276 3.20 0.99 -10.18
C VAL A 276 3.07 0.53 -11.62
N SER A 277 4.08 -0.17 -12.12
CA SER A 277 4.06 -0.87 -13.40
C SER A 277 3.78 -2.34 -13.17
N VAL A 278 2.82 -2.88 -13.90
CA VAL A 278 2.48 -4.31 -13.94
C VAL A 278 2.69 -4.79 -15.37
N THR A 279 3.53 -5.77 -15.56
CA THR A 279 3.77 -6.39 -16.86
C THR A 279 3.12 -7.77 -16.90
N GLY A 280 2.12 -7.91 -17.75
CA GLY A 280 1.48 -9.21 -18.06
C GLY A 280 2.09 -9.86 -19.28
N SER A 281 1.92 -11.17 -19.39
CA SER A 281 2.49 -11.98 -20.50
C SER A 281 1.89 -11.64 -21.87
N ALA A 282 0.64 -11.22 -21.93
CA ALA A 282 -0.06 -10.86 -23.17
C ALA A 282 -0.31 -9.36 -23.28
N VAL A 283 -0.71 -8.68 -22.18
CA VAL A 283 -1.05 -7.24 -22.23
C VAL A 283 0.20 -6.33 -22.28
N GLY A 284 1.38 -6.86 -21.89
CA GLY A 284 2.58 -6.06 -21.76
C GLY A 284 2.57 -5.16 -20.52
N GLU A 285 3.26 -4.02 -20.58
CA GLU A 285 3.38 -3.09 -19.46
C GLU A 285 2.15 -2.19 -19.33
N THR A 286 1.57 -2.17 -18.13
CA THR A 286 0.49 -1.25 -17.73
C THR A 286 0.95 -0.46 -16.52
N VAL A 287 0.73 0.86 -16.51
CA VAL A 287 1.20 1.75 -15.45
C VAL A 287 0.03 2.42 -14.74
N PHE A 288 0.07 2.39 -13.42
CA PHE A 288 -0.84 3.07 -12.51
C PHE A 288 -0.08 4.20 -11.82
N TYR A 289 -0.59 5.43 -11.93
CA TYR A 289 0.08 6.62 -11.39
C TYR A 289 -0.90 7.48 -10.60
N GLY A 290 -0.47 8.02 -9.48
CA GLY A 290 -1.31 8.91 -8.67
C GLY A 290 -0.70 9.24 -7.31
N GLN A 291 -1.56 9.73 -6.41
CA GLN A 291 -1.17 10.03 -5.03
C GLN A 291 -1.09 8.73 -4.23
N GLY A 292 0.11 8.41 -3.75
CA GLY A 292 0.40 7.19 -3.00
C GLY A 292 0.00 7.23 -1.52
N ALA A 293 -0.42 8.38 -1.01
CA ALA A 293 -0.85 8.63 0.36
C ALA A 293 -1.76 9.86 0.44
N GLY A 294 -2.33 10.10 1.62
CA GLY A 294 -3.19 11.26 1.89
C GLY A 294 -4.58 10.85 2.37
N SER A 295 -5.25 11.75 3.10
CA SER A 295 -6.57 11.47 3.70
C SER A 295 -7.59 11.05 2.65
N LEU A 296 -7.90 11.91 1.70
CA LEU A 296 -8.93 11.66 0.69
C LEU A 296 -8.54 10.57 -0.33
N PRO A 297 -7.30 10.51 -0.85
CA PRO A 297 -6.90 9.41 -1.74
C PRO A 297 -7.06 8.03 -1.09
N THR A 298 -6.56 7.86 0.15
CA THR A 298 -6.70 6.60 0.89
C THR A 298 -8.17 6.29 1.22
N ALA A 299 -8.93 7.30 1.63
CA ALA A 299 -10.36 7.15 1.90
C ALA A 299 -11.17 6.77 0.64
N ALA A 300 -10.78 7.26 -0.54
CA ALA A 300 -11.42 6.88 -1.79
C ALA A 300 -11.23 5.38 -2.10
N ALA A 301 -10.02 4.84 -1.86
CA ALA A 301 -9.75 3.42 -1.98
C ALA A 301 -10.57 2.58 -0.98
N VAL A 302 -10.64 3.00 0.30
CA VAL A 302 -11.51 2.40 1.31
C VAL A 302 -12.97 2.41 0.85
N CYS A 303 -13.46 3.54 0.33
CA CYS A 303 -14.85 3.66 -0.14
C CYS A 303 -15.13 2.76 -1.36
N SER A 304 -14.15 2.56 -2.24
CA SER A 304 -14.27 1.59 -3.34
C SER A 304 -14.44 0.17 -2.83
N ASP A 305 -13.69 -0.21 -1.78
CA ASP A 305 -13.83 -1.50 -1.15
C ASP A 305 -15.15 -1.65 -0.37
N ILE A 306 -15.66 -0.59 0.26
CA ILE A 306 -17.00 -0.59 0.87
C ILE A 306 -18.05 -0.90 -0.21
N VAL A 307 -17.97 -0.26 -1.39
CA VAL A 307 -18.88 -0.53 -2.52
C VAL A 307 -18.80 -2.00 -2.94
N ARG A 308 -17.58 -2.55 -3.11
CA ARG A 308 -17.38 -3.96 -3.47
C ARG A 308 -17.98 -4.91 -2.44
N ALA A 309 -17.78 -4.63 -1.15
CA ALA A 309 -18.34 -5.43 -0.07
C ALA A 309 -19.89 -5.42 -0.10
N ILE A 310 -20.50 -4.26 -0.33
CA ILE A 310 -21.96 -4.11 -0.41
C ILE A 310 -22.55 -4.84 -1.62
N GLU A 311 -21.85 -4.83 -2.76
CA GLU A 311 -22.29 -5.48 -4.00
C GLU A 311 -21.99 -6.98 -4.05
N GLY A 312 -21.30 -7.54 -3.04
CA GLY A 312 -20.88 -8.93 -3.02
C GLY A 312 -19.78 -9.26 -4.04
N ASN A 313 -19.12 -8.23 -4.57
CA ASN A 313 -18.05 -8.33 -5.57
C ASN A 313 -16.66 -8.41 -4.92
N GLY A 314 -16.56 -9.04 -3.75
CA GLY A 314 -15.31 -9.28 -3.07
C GLY A 314 -14.45 -10.30 -3.81
N TYR A 315 -13.16 -10.05 -3.89
CA TYR A 315 -12.18 -10.99 -4.46
C TYR A 315 -11.58 -11.84 -3.34
N ASN A 316 -12.38 -12.74 -2.78
CA ASN A 316 -11.91 -13.69 -1.77
C ASN A 316 -11.13 -14.81 -2.46
N SER A 317 -9.83 -14.64 -2.58
CA SER A 317 -8.92 -15.74 -2.90
C SER A 317 -7.94 -15.89 -1.74
N VAL A 318 -7.98 -17.02 -1.06
CA VAL A 318 -6.99 -17.35 -0.03
C VAL A 318 -5.69 -17.69 -0.72
N ARG A 319 -4.71 -16.84 -0.53
CA ARG A 319 -3.36 -17.07 -1.07
C ARG A 319 -2.70 -18.26 -0.36
N LYS A 320 -1.98 -19.05 -1.12
CA LYS A 320 -1.23 -20.17 -0.59
C LYS A 320 -0.06 -19.70 0.27
N LYS A 321 0.35 -20.48 1.24
CA LYS A 321 1.57 -20.20 2.00
C LYS A 321 2.78 -20.21 1.06
N CYS A 322 3.68 -19.26 1.22
CA CYS A 322 4.94 -19.24 0.49
C CYS A 322 5.80 -20.45 0.89
N GLU A 323 6.22 -21.23 -0.09
CA GLU A 323 7.06 -22.41 0.09
C GLU A 323 8.52 -22.00 0.28
N GLU A 324 9.28 -22.78 1.02
CA GLU A 324 10.73 -22.60 1.15
C GLU A 324 11.39 -22.73 -0.23
N GLY A 325 12.27 -21.78 -0.56
CA GLY A 325 12.95 -21.73 -1.85
C GLY A 325 12.13 -21.12 -3.00
N PHE A 326 10.88 -20.70 -2.79
CA PHE A 326 10.11 -20.00 -3.82
C PHE A 326 10.69 -18.62 -4.14
N LEU A 327 11.18 -17.89 -3.15
CA LEU A 327 11.89 -16.64 -3.38
C LEU A 327 13.36 -16.91 -3.79
N LEU A 328 13.82 -16.19 -4.80
CA LEU A 328 15.23 -16.15 -5.19
C LEU A 328 16.04 -15.43 -4.11
N SER A 329 17.24 -15.92 -3.79
CA SER A 329 18.16 -15.18 -2.93
C SER A 329 18.67 -13.90 -3.63
N ALA A 330 19.27 -12.97 -2.87
CA ALA A 330 19.86 -11.76 -3.44
C ALA A 330 20.99 -12.06 -4.46
N GLU A 331 21.69 -13.20 -4.30
CA GLU A 331 22.72 -13.64 -5.23
C GLU A 331 22.15 -14.20 -6.53
N GLU A 332 20.97 -14.85 -6.47
CA GLU A 332 20.28 -15.41 -7.62
C GLU A 332 19.49 -14.35 -8.39
N PHE A 333 18.89 -13.37 -7.68
CA PHE A 333 18.15 -12.27 -8.29
C PHE A 333 19.07 -11.08 -8.57
N LYS A 334 19.90 -11.21 -9.60
CA LYS A 334 20.79 -10.14 -10.06
C LYS A 334 20.11 -9.29 -11.12
N GLU A 335 20.12 -7.98 -10.91
CA GLU A 335 19.74 -6.98 -11.88
C GLU A 335 20.99 -6.48 -12.64
N LYS A 336 20.78 -5.83 -13.77
CA LYS A 336 21.88 -5.11 -14.42
C LYS A 336 22.29 -3.95 -13.51
N THR A 337 23.58 -3.75 -13.36
CA THR A 337 24.12 -2.69 -12.51
C THR A 337 25.03 -1.75 -13.28
N VAL A 338 25.15 -0.53 -12.77
CA VAL A 338 26.09 0.48 -13.25
C VAL A 338 26.87 0.99 -12.03
N THR A 339 28.20 1.03 -12.15
CA THR A 339 29.08 1.61 -11.15
C THR A 339 29.39 3.06 -11.52
N LEU A 340 29.07 3.96 -10.60
CA LEU A 340 29.35 5.40 -10.74
C LEU A 340 30.85 5.69 -10.56
N ALA A 341 31.29 6.89 -10.95
CA ALA A 341 32.70 7.30 -10.89
C ALA A 341 33.27 7.32 -9.46
N ASN A 342 32.40 7.47 -8.43
CA ASN A 342 32.78 7.37 -7.02
C ASN A 342 32.89 5.93 -6.50
N GLY A 343 32.71 4.92 -7.36
CA GLY A 343 32.81 3.49 -7.04
C GLY A 343 31.52 2.87 -6.53
N LYS A 344 30.45 3.63 -6.30
CA LYS A 344 29.16 3.12 -5.84
C LYS A 344 28.38 2.49 -6.99
N THR A 345 27.77 1.35 -6.74
CA THR A 345 27.07 0.56 -7.76
C THR A 345 25.56 0.58 -7.49
N PHE A 346 24.79 0.85 -8.52
CA PHE A 346 23.32 0.86 -8.49
C PHE A 346 22.74 -0.09 -9.54
N PRO A 347 21.60 -0.73 -9.26
CA PRO A 347 20.80 -1.39 -10.29
C PRO A 347 20.34 -0.37 -11.34
N LEU A 348 20.27 -0.82 -12.60
CA LEU A 348 19.79 -0.03 -13.74
C LEU A 348 18.38 -0.48 -14.14
N PHE A 349 17.44 0.46 -14.15
CA PHE A 349 16.05 0.24 -14.53
C PHE A 349 15.71 0.95 -15.85
#